data_a80b93a270edc49e9f695bf94d2709b9
#
_entry.id   a80b93a270edc49e9f695bf94d2709b9
#
_cell.length_a   1.000
_cell.length_b   1.000
_cell.length_c   1.000
_cell.angle_alpha   90.00
_cell.angle_beta   90.00
_cell.angle_gamma   90.00
#
_symmetry.space_group_name_H-M   'P 1'
#
loop_
_entity.id
_entity.type
_entity.pdbx_description
1 polymer ?
#
loop_
_entity_poly.entity_id
_entity_poly.type
_entity_poly.pdbx_seq_one_letter_code
_entity_poly.pdbx_strand_id
1 'polypeptide(L)'
;MGLTDRELKVVELYAQGTPITEIAKVCGVSRQTIYNDLDKEHVKVAVDEIVTEIKTGAEKKVTSKIDNYIDKLEEIAFAGSSEKVRADALQYLINRALGTPTSKVQDISDDKENGNKVDTEQINEEFNKFRAVK
;
A
#
# COMPACT_ATOMS: atom_id res chain seq x y z
N MET A 1 11.35 13.64 -30.61
CA MET A 1 10.20 14.45 -31.10
C MET A 1 9.46 14.96 -29.86
N GLY A 2 9.24 16.26 -29.79
CA GLY A 2 8.46 16.83 -28.69
C GLY A 2 6.97 16.58 -28.84
N LEU A 3 6.23 16.67 -27.73
CA LEU A 3 4.77 16.65 -27.71
C LEU A 3 4.22 17.85 -28.50
N THR A 4 3.16 17.66 -29.26
CA THR A 4 2.40 18.78 -29.82
C THR A 4 1.60 19.48 -28.72
N ASP A 5 1.20 20.74 -28.93
CA ASP A 5 0.41 21.52 -27.93
C ASP A 5 -0.87 20.78 -27.53
N ARG A 6 -1.50 20.07 -28.46
CA ARG A 6 -2.67 19.24 -28.17
C ARG A 6 -2.31 18.03 -27.29
N GLU A 7 -1.25 17.31 -27.65
CA GLU A 7 -0.79 16.15 -26.88
C GLU A 7 -0.37 16.55 -25.47
N LEU A 8 0.30 17.67 -25.31
CA LEU A 8 0.65 18.22 -23.99
C LEU A 8 -0.61 18.43 -23.13
N LYS A 9 -1.63 19.07 -23.71
CA LYS A 9 -2.89 19.31 -23.02
C LYS A 9 -3.65 18.02 -22.70
N VAL A 10 -3.61 17.03 -23.57
CA VAL A 10 -4.16 15.69 -23.33
C VAL A 10 -3.46 15.02 -22.16
N VAL A 11 -2.12 15.05 -22.14
CA VAL A 11 -1.29 14.47 -21.06
C VAL A 11 -1.61 15.11 -19.72
N GLU A 12 -1.64 16.43 -19.63
CA GLU A 12 -1.94 17.15 -18.38
C GLU A 12 -3.32 16.80 -17.82
N LEU A 13 -4.36 16.88 -18.65
CA LEU A 13 -5.72 16.59 -18.23
C LEU A 13 -5.92 15.13 -17.86
N TYR A 14 -5.32 14.22 -18.63
CA TYR A 14 -5.42 12.79 -18.39
C TYR A 14 -4.70 12.39 -17.09
N ALA A 15 -3.50 12.92 -16.85
CA ALA A 15 -2.76 12.68 -15.61
C ALA A 15 -3.48 13.19 -14.35
N GLN A 16 -4.31 14.22 -14.49
CA GLN A 16 -5.19 14.74 -13.43
C GLN A 16 -6.47 13.92 -13.21
N GLY A 17 -6.70 12.88 -14.02
CA GLY A 17 -7.88 12.03 -13.93
C GLY A 17 -9.13 12.59 -14.63
N THR A 18 -8.98 13.56 -15.55
CA THR A 18 -10.10 14.12 -16.31
C THR A 18 -10.67 13.04 -17.25
N PRO A 19 -11.99 12.87 -17.31
CA PRO A 19 -12.62 11.91 -18.23
C PRO A 19 -12.32 12.21 -19.71
N ILE A 20 -12.14 11.16 -20.52
CA ILE A 20 -11.86 11.29 -21.97
C ILE A 20 -12.89 12.16 -22.69
N THR A 21 -14.16 12.08 -22.29
CA THR A 21 -15.23 12.90 -22.84
C THR A 21 -15.02 14.40 -22.65
N GLU A 22 -14.47 14.79 -21.51
CA GLU A 22 -14.15 16.19 -21.21
C GLU A 22 -12.88 16.65 -21.89
N ILE A 23 -11.83 15.78 -21.91
CA ILE A 23 -10.61 16.05 -22.63
C ILE A 23 -10.91 16.32 -24.11
N ALA A 24 -11.74 15.48 -24.74
CA ALA A 24 -12.16 15.64 -26.12
C ALA A 24 -12.86 16.98 -26.37
N LYS A 25 -13.75 17.42 -25.48
CA LYS A 25 -14.41 18.73 -25.55
C LYS A 25 -13.42 19.89 -25.41
N VAL A 26 -12.53 19.82 -24.43
CA VAL A 26 -11.53 20.86 -24.19
C VAL A 26 -10.55 21.00 -25.36
N CYS A 27 -10.16 19.87 -25.95
CA CYS A 27 -9.24 19.84 -27.09
C CYS A 27 -9.95 20.07 -28.45
N GLY A 28 -11.29 20.10 -28.48
CA GLY A 28 -12.07 20.30 -29.69
C GLY A 28 -11.95 19.16 -30.73
N VAL A 29 -11.75 17.93 -30.27
CA VAL A 29 -11.56 16.74 -31.09
C VAL A 29 -12.49 15.58 -30.66
N SER A 30 -12.54 14.53 -31.48
CA SER A 30 -13.32 13.33 -31.13
C SER A 30 -12.63 12.53 -29.98
N ARG A 31 -13.41 11.76 -29.25
CA ARG A 31 -12.87 10.82 -28.25
C ARG A 31 -11.88 9.82 -28.87
N GLN A 32 -12.15 9.38 -30.10
CA GLN A 32 -11.27 8.47 -30.83
C GLN A 32 -9.90 9.10 -31.08
N THR A 33 -9.86 10.41 -31.36
CA THR A 33 -8.60 11.15 -31.54
C THR A 33 -7.81 11.17 -30.22
N ILE A 34 -8.48 11.35 -29.07
CA ILE A 34 -7.82 11.32 -27.76
C ILE A 34 -7.23 9.93 -27.47
N TYR A 35 -7.98 8.85 -27.74
CA TYR A 35 -7.46 7.49 -27.57
C TYR A 35 -6.23 7.24 -28.48
N ASN A 36 -6.28 7.70 -29.73
CA ASN A 36 -5.15 7.58 -30.63
C ASN A 36 -3.93 8.39 -30.17
N ASP A 37 -4.14 9.56 -29.58
CA ASP A 37 -3.05 10.36 -29.00
C ASP A 37 -2.46 9.66 -27.76
N LEU A 38 -3.28 9.14 -26.85
CA LEU A 38 -2.84 8.40 -25.67
C LEU A 38 -2.13 7.08 -25.99
N ASP A 39 -2.37 6.50 -27.18
CA ASP A 39 -1.73 5.24 -27.59
C ASP A 39 -0.31 5.43 -28.13
N LYS A 40 0.08 6.66 -28.43
CA LYS A 40 1.43 7.01 -28.88
C LYS A 40 2.45 6.83 -27.73
N GLU A 41 3.57 6.19 -28.03
CA GLU A 41 4.60 5.86 -27.04
C GLU A 41 5.12 7.09 -26.28
N HIS A 42 5.44 8.18 -27.00
CA HIS A 42 5.93 9.41 -26.39
C HIS A 42 4.88 10.10 -25.48
N VAL A 43 3.59 9.92 -25.77
CA VAL A 43 2.49 10.43 -24.92
C VAL A 43 2.35 9.57 -23.66
N LYS A 44 2.45 8.24 -23.77
CA LYS A 44 2.44 7.33 -22.62
C LYS A 44 3.55 7.67 -21.63
N VAL A 45 4.78 7.83 -22.13
CA VAL A 45 5.93 8.21 -21.30
C VAL A 45 5.68 9.53 -20.58
N ALA A 46 5.17 10.54 -21.29
CA ALA A 46 4.88 11.84 -20.68
C ALA A 46 3.76 11.77 -19.62
N VAL A 47 2.74 10.94 -19.82
CA VAL A 47 1.70 10.68 -18.81
C VAL A 47 2.32 10.06 -17.56
N ASP A 48 3.15 9.03 -17.71
CA ASP A 48 3.78 8.34 -16.59
C ASP A 48 4.72 9.26 -15.80
N GLU A 49 5.45 10.14 -16.49
CA GLU A 49 6.28 11.16 -15.85
C GLU A 49 5.46 12.12 -14.99
N ILE A 50 4.38 12.70 -15.53
CA ILE A 50 3.52 13.63 -14.79
C ILE A 50 2.80 12.94 -13.63
N VAL A 51 2.28 11.71 -13.83
CA VAL A 51 1.67 10.93 -12.76
C VAL A 51 2.67 10.67 -11.62
N THR A 52 3.91 10.34 -11.96
CA THR A 52 4.98 10.14 -10.99
C THR A 52 5.32 11.42 -10.23
N GLU A 53 5.38 12.56 -10.92
CA GLU A 53 5.59 13.87 -10.28
C GLU A 53 4.46 14.24 -9.31
N ILE A 54 3.20 14.04 -9.72
CA ILE A 54 2.02 14.27 -8.87
C ILE A 54 2.08 13.41 -7.61
N LYS A 55 2.39 12.11 -7.77
CA LYS A 55 2.53 11.17 -6.65
C LYS A 55 3.64 11.59 -5.70
N THR A 56 4.82 11.88 -6.22
CA THR A 56 5.97 12.32 -5.42
C THR A 56 5.68 13.64 -4.70
N GLY A 57 5.01 14.58 -5.36
CA GLY A 57 4.57 15.83 -4.76
C GLY A 57 3.59 15.63 -3.61
N ALA A 58 2.62 14.72 -3.78
CA ALA A 58 1.67 14.35 -2.73
C ALA A 58 2.36 13.67 -1.54
N GLU A 59 3.28 12.74 -1.79
CA GLU A 59 4.08 12.08 -0.76
C GLU A 59 4.91 13.09 0.04
N LYS A 60 5.59 14.02 -0.62
CA LYS A 60 6.35 15.10 0.03
C LYS A 60 5.45 15.98 0.89
N LYS A 61 4.24 16.31 0.40
CA LYS A 61 3.28 17.13 1.14
C LYS A 61 2.77 16.41 2.40
N VAL A 62 2.49 15.11 2.32
CA VAL A 62 2.11 14.30 3.48
C VAL A 62 3.27 14.19 4.46
N THR A 63 4.47 13.86 3.97
CA THR A 63 5.67 13.70 4.79
C THR A 63 6.03 14.99 5.53
N SER A 64 5.91 16.14 4.89
CA SER A 64 6.19 17.44 5.53
C SER A 64 5.21 17.80 6.66
N LYS A 65 4.06 17.14 6.73
CA LYS A 65 3.02 17.35 7.74
C LYS A 65 2.82 16.17 8.69
N ILE A 66 3.67 15.16 8.59
CA ILE A 66 3.50 13.91 9.33
C ILE A 66 3.48 14.15 10.85
N ASP A 67 4.30 15.05 11.36
CA ASP A 67 4.34 15.39 12.78
C ASP A 67 2.98 15.97 13.23
N ASN A 68 2.41 16.89 12.48
CA ASN A 68 1.09 17.44 12.78
C ASN A 68 -0.03 16.38 12.76
N TYR A 69 0.08 15.37 11.88
CA TYR A 69 -0.88 14.27 11.83
C TYR A 69 -0.72 13.34 13.03
N ILE A 70 0.51 13.10 13.47
CA ILE A 70 0.81 12.31 14.66
C ILE A 70 0.26 13.03 15.90
N ASP A 71 0.51 14.34 16.05
CA ASP A 71 -0.01 15.14 17.15
C ASP A 71 -1.55 15.09 17.23
N LYS A 72 -2.22 15.23 16.08
CA LYS A 72 -3.69 15.13 16.03
C LYS A 72 -4.20 13.73 16.38
N LEU A 73 -3.50 12.70 15.95
CA LEU A 73 -3.85 11.32 16.29
C LEU A 73 -3.61 11.04 17.77
N GLU A 74 -2.56 11.60 18.35
CA GLU A 74 -2.28 11.54 19.77
C GLU A 74 -3.37 12.25 20.61
N GLU A 75 -3.82 13.44 20.20
CA GLU A 75 -4.96 14.11 20.82
C GLU A 75 -6.22 13.20 20.85
N ILE A 76 -6.52 12.53 19.72
CA ILE A 76 -7.66 11.60 19.63
C ILE A 76 -7.45 10.38 20.55
N ALA A 77 -6.23 9.86 20.62
CA ALA A 77 -5.89 8.71 21.43
C ALA A 77 -6.09 8.97 22.95
N PHE A 78 -5.84 10.22 23.41
CA PHE A 78 -5.96 10.58 24.83
C PHE A 78 -7.28 11.27 25.18
N ALA A 79 -7.87 12.03 24.28
CA ALA A 79 -9.05 12.87 24.53
C ALA A 79 -10.30 12.51 23.70
N GLY A 80 -10.26 11.50 22.87
CA GLY A 80 -11.39 11.08 22.07
C GLY A 80 -12.61 10.67 22.92
N SER A 81 -13.81 10.98 22.45
CA SER A 81 -15.08 10.72 23.16
C SER A 81 -15.47 9.25 23.25
N SER A 82 -14.90 8.38 22.41
CA SER A 82 -15.22 6.95 22.33
C SER A 82 -13.98 6.12 22.71
N GLU A 83 -14.14 5.15 23.62
CA GLU A 83 -13.08 4.22 23.99
C GLU A 83 -12.55 3.44 22.79
N LYS A 84 -13.43 3.03 21.88
CA LYS A 84 -13.05 2.34 20.66
C LYS A 84 -12.16 3.21 19.78
N VAL A 85 -12.55 4.46 19.54
CA VAL A 85 -11.78 5.40 18.72
C VAL A 85 -10.41 5.67 19.36
N ARG A 86 -10.33 5.82 20.68
CA ARG A 86 -9.06 5.97 21.38
C ARG A 86 -8.17 4.73 21.24
N ALA A 87 -8.74 3.55 21.42
CA ALA A 87 -8.02 2.29 21.27
C ALA A 87 -7.49 2.09 19.83
N ASP A 88 -8.32 2.38 18.82
CA ASP A 88 -7.92 2.29 17.41
C ASP A 88 -6.78 3.27 17.09
N ALA A 89 -6.84 4.50 17.59
CA ALA A 89 -5.79 5.51 17.41
C ALA A 89 -4.47 5.09 18.06
N LEU A 90 -4.51 4.59 19.31
CA LEU A 90 -3.33 4.06 20.03
C LEU A 90 -2.74 2.86 19.28
N GLN A 91 -3.59 1.93 18.85
CA GLN A 91 -3.15 0.75 18.08
C GLN A 91 -2.48 1.15 16.77
N TYR A 92 -3.02 2.16 16.08
CA TYR A 92 -2.40 2.69 14.86
C TYR A 92 -1.01 3.27 15.13
N LEU A 93 -0.86 4.10 16.18
CA LEU A 93 0.42 4.70 16.55
C LEU A 93 1.47 3.63 16.92
N ILE A 94 1.06 2.62 17.71
CA ILE A 94 1.93 1.49 18.09
C ILE A 94 2.35 0.71 16.85
N ASN A 95 1.42 0.36 15.96
CA ASN A 95 1.70 -0.37 14.74
C ASN A 95 2.60 0.42 13.78
N ARG A 96 2.47 1.74 13.78
CA ARG A 96 3.31 2.62 12.97
C ARG A 96 4.75 2.64 13.45
N ALA A 97 4.95 2.60 14.76
CA ALA A 97 6.28 2.61 15.40
C ALA A 97 6.96 1.22 15.38
N LEU A 98 6.20 0.17 15.67
CA LEU A 98 6.73 -1.18 15.90
C LEU A 98 6.44 -2.16 14.73
N GLY A 99 5.65 -1.73 13.75
CA GLY A 99 5.13 -2.59 12.69
C GLY A 99 3.86 -3.33 13.13
N THR A 100 3.07 -3.74 12.14
CA THR A 100 1.87 -4.55 12.38
C THR A 100 2.28 -5.98 12.71
N PRO A 101 1.75 -6.59 13.79
CA PRO A 101 2.00 -8.00 14.07
C PRO A 101 1.54 -8.85 12.88
N THR A 102 2.48 -9.41 12.16
CA THR A 102 2.18 -10.43 11.14
C THR A 102 2.23 -11.78 11.83
N SER A 103 1.10 -12.44 11.98
CA SER A 103 1.10 -13.88 12.23
C SER A 103 1.70 -14.53 10.99
N LYS A 104 2.98 -14.89 11.05
CA LYS A 104 3.54 -15.84 10.10
C LYS A 104 2.86 -17.17 10.40
N VAL A 105 1.81 -17.48 9.66
CA VAL A 105 1.40 -18.87 9.50
C VAL A 105 2.54 -19.50 8.71
N GLN A 106 3.45 -20.17 9.40
CA GLN A 106 4.34 -21.12 8.76
C GLN A 106 3.45 -22.22 8.23
N ASP A 107 3.20 -22.23 6.92
CA ASP A 107 2.70 -23.40 6.22
C ASP A 107 3.77 -24.50 6.40
N ILE A 108 3.50 -25.42 7.34
CA ILE A 108 4.30 -26.62 7.58
C ILE A 108 3.97 -27.69 6.52
N SER A 109 3.51 -27.27 5.33
CA SER A 109 3.06 -28.20 4.29
C SER A 109 4.12 -28.59 3.27
N ASP A 110 5.34 -28.04 3.31
CA ASP A 110 6.34 -28.35 2.28
C ASP A 110 7.64 -29.03 2.76
N ASP A 111 7.68 -29.56 4.00
CA ASP A 111 8.78 -30.42 4.42
C ASP A 111 8.34 -31.90 4.60
N LYS A 112 7.73 -32.45 3.57
CA LYS A 112 7.62 -33.92 3.44
C LYS A 112 8.66 -34.45 2.46
N GLU A 113 9.92 -34.24 2.74
CA GLU A 113 11.00 -35.12 2.25
C GLU A 113 12.33 -34.79 2.95
N ASN A 114 12.39 -35.00 4.26
CA ASN A 114 13.64 -35.51 4.86
C ASN A 114 13.28 -36.20 6.17
N GLY A 115 13.43 -37.52 6.12
CA GLY A 115 13.06 -38.39 7.21
C GLY A 115 13.89 -38.12 8.48
N ASN A 116 13.30 -37.44 9.40
CA ASN A 116 13.56 -37.64 10.82
C ASN A 116 12.28 -38.18 11.42
N LYS A 117 12.15 -39.50 11.43
CA LYS A 117 11.17 -40.18 12.27
C LYS A 117 11.48 -39.75 13.70
N VAL A 118 10.72 -38.80 14.20
CA VAL A 118 10.68 -38.51 15.64
C VAL A 118 10.18 -39.77 16.28
N ASP A 119 11.09 -40.46 16.99
CA ASP A 119 10.81 -41.72 17.66
C ASP A 119 9.84 -41.47 18.80
N THR A 120 8.56 -41.71 18.53
CA THR A 120 7.46 -41.55 19.49
C THR A 120 7.64 -42.43 20.75
N GLU A 121 8.50 -43.45 20.67
CA GLU A 121 8.84 -44.28 21.84
C GLU A 121 9.77 -43.53 22.80
N GLN A 122 10.75 -42.78 22.30
CA GLN A 122 11.64 -41.95 23.15
C GLN A 122 10.90 -40.83 23.88
N ILE A 123 9.94 -40.21 23.23
CA ILE A 123 9.11 -39.16 23.84
C ILE A 123 8.23 -39.73 24.96
N ASN A 124 7.66 -40.91 24.74
CA ASN A 124 6.85 -41.59 25.74
C ASN A 124 7.68 -42.06 26.95
N GLU A 125 8.91 -42.51 26.74
CA GLU A 125 9.81 -42.86 27.83
C GLU A 125 10.22 -41.65 28.68
N GLU A 126 10.50 -40.49 28.07
CA GLU A 126 10.78 -39.28 28.81
C GLU A 126 9.56 -38.78 29.58
N PHE A 127 8.37 -38.85 28.99
CA PHE A 127 7.13 -38.48 29.68
C PHE A 127 6.84 -39.37 30.90
N ASN A 128 7.13 -40.66 30.81
CA ASN A 128 6.97 -41.58 31.89
C ASN A 128 7.99 -41.38 33.01
N LYS A 129 9.22 -40.93 32.70
CA LYS A 129 10.23 -40.56 33.71
C LYS A 129 9.79 -39.29 34.50
N PHE A 130 9.16 -38.33 33.86
CA PHE A 130 8.61 -37.16 34.56
C PHE A 130 7.40 -37.48 35.46
N ARG A 131 6.66 -38.54 35.15
CA ARG A 131 5.49 -39.00 35.93
C ARG A 131 5.85 -39.83 37.17
N ALA A 132 7.03 -40.42 37.19
CA ALA A 132 7.50 -41.30 38.25
C ALA A 132 8.23 -40.55 39.40
N VAL A 133 8.41 -39.23 39.30
CA VAL A 133 8.98 -38.39 40.35
C VAL A 133 7.83 -37.73 41.12
N LYS A 134 7.24 -38.46 42.06
CA LYS A 134 6.48 -37.95 43.16
C LYS A 134 7.04 -38.53 44.43
#